data_9d2be4c8281c1a94a05e383216acb10e
#
_entry.id   9d2be4c8281c1a94a05e383216acb10e
#
_cell.length_a   1.000
_cell.length_b   1.000
_cell.length_c   1.000
_cell.angle_alpha   90.00
_cell.angle_beta   90.00
_cell.angle_gamma   90.00
#
_symmetry.space_group_name_H-M   'P 1'
#
loop_
_entity.id
_entity.type
_entity.pdbx_description
1 polymer ?
#
loop_
_entity_poly.entity_id
_entity_poly.type
_entity_poly.pdbx_seq_one_letter_code
_entity_poly.pdbx_strand_id
1 'polypeptide(L)'
;MTPPYAALGATLASLMACSIQWLCLIPVAMMVAGMNTGLHFTVYSLAAIGIWLAICVIRGCRIREKLTAREWINAALGFDPYDMIVDALKNGSRSVLSVVVACAMAGMIVGTVTLTGLGLKLATGLAQIAGNSIYLLLFFTMLSSIVLGMGVPTTANYLITSTICAPAIINMVCMMRGVPVTEPTMAIIMSAHLFVFYFGIVADITPPVALAAMAGSAIAKGEPFKTGVNATRLAIGACIVPYIFVMNPAMLMIDTTVWAVVQNVATALIGMYALSGGLAGFVQDHCKWYERILLIAGGLGMIIPGTVSDLLGFAILAAIFAIQRKRYSLAHKITA
;
A
#
# COMPACT_ATOMS: atom_id res chain seq x y z
N MET A 1 -3.11 -14.97 -10.09
CA MET A 1 -4.08 -14.35 -11.02
C MET A 1 -3.40 -13.29 -11.84
N THR A 2 -3.62 -13.24 -13.15
CA THR A 2 -3.15 -12.11 -13.94
C THR A 2 -4.00 -10.87 -13.64
N PRO A 3 -3.42 -9.66 -13.63
CA PRO A 3 -4.14 -8.42 -13.31
C PRO A 3 -5.48 -8.21 -14.04
N PRO A 4 -5.63 -8.59 -15.33
CA PRO A 4 -6.91 -8.45 -16.04
C PRO A 4 -8.06 -9.28 -15.44
N TYR A 5 -7.78 -10.49 -14.96
CA TYR A 5 -8.80 -11.34 -14.35
C TYR A 5 -9.23 -10.83 -12.97
N ALA A 6 -8.30 -10.23 -12.20
CA ALA A 6 -8.62 -9.61 -10.93
C ALA A 6 -9.52 -8.36 -11.13
N ALA A 7 -9.23 -7.54 -12.14
CA ALA A 7 -10.05 -6.39 -12.50
C ALA A 7 -11.45 -6.79 -12.97
N LEU A 8 -11.55 -7.82 -13.84
CA LEU A 8 -12.84 -8.35 -14.30
C LEU A 8 -13.67 -8.90 -13.12
N GLY A 9 -13.04 -9.64 -12.22
CA GLY A 9 -13.69 -10.16 -11.02
C GLY A 9 -14.23 -9.07 -10.10
N ALA A 10 -13.44 -8.01 -9.87
CA ALA A 10 -13.86 -6.86 -9.08
C ALA A 10 -15.03 -6.10 -9.73
N THR A 11 -15.00 -5.92 -11.05
CA THR A 11 -16.09 -5.27 -11.79
C THR A 11 -17.38 -6.09 -11.71
N LEU A 12 -17.31 -7.40 -11.90
CA LEU A 12 -18.48 -8.29 -11.78
C LEU A 12 -19.02 -8.31 -10.34
N ALA A 13 -18.15 -8.37 -9.33
CA ALA A 13 -18.57 -8.34 -7.94
C ALA A 13 -19.26 -7.02 -7.58
N SER A 14 -18.78 -5.88 -8.08
CA SER A 14 -19.40 -4.58 -7.85
C SER A 14 -20.77 -4.45 -8.56
N LEU A 15 -20.92 -4.97 -9.77
CA LEU A 15 -22.20 -5.03 -10.46
C LEU A 15 -23.22 -5.90 -9.72
N MET A 16 -22.80 -7.05 -9.19
CA MET A 16 -23.65 -7.93 -8.39
C MET A 16 -24.05 -7.26 -7.05
N ALA A 17 -23.13 -6.51 -6.42
CA ALA A 17 -23.39 -5.80 -5.18
C ALA A 17 -24.35 -4.61 -5.36
N CYS A 18 -24.37 -3.96 -6.53
CA CYS A 18 -25.31 -2.88 -6.85
C CYS A 18 -26.77 -3.37 -6.96
N SER A 19 -27.01 -4.66 -7.21
CA SER A 19 -28.35 -5.21 -7.22
C SER A 19 -28.87 -5.48 -5.81
N ILE A 20 -29.14 -4.43 -5.09
CA ILE A 20 -29.56 -4.26 -3.69
C ILE A 20 -30.46 -5.36 -3.14
N GLN A 21 -29.96 -6.52 -2.78
CA GLN A 21 -30.61 -7.42 -1.83
C GLN A 21 -29.58 -8.37 -1.21
N TRP A 22 -29.80 -8.72 0.06
CA TRP A 22 -28.96 -9.64 0.86
C TRP A 22 -28.67 -10.98 0.16
N LEU A 23 -29.57 -11.43 -0.73
CA LEU A 23 -29.38 -12.64 -1.54
C LEU A 23 -28.25 -12.55 -2.58
N CYS A 24 -27.86 -11.33 -2.99
CA CYS A 24 -26.75 -11.13 -3.93
C CYS A 24 -25.37 -11.18 -3.25
N LEU A 25 -25.33 -11.18 -1.91
CA LEU A 25 -24.08 -11.38 -1.16
C LEU A 25 -23.52 -12.79 -1.32
N ILE A 26 -24.37 -13.80 -1.57
CA ILE A 26 -23.96 -15.19 -1.75
C ILE A 26 -23.06 -15.36 -3.00
N PRO A 27 -23.46 -14.89 -4.20
CA PRO A 27 -22.58 -14.92 -5.37
C PRO A 27 -21.28 -14.15 -5.20
N VAL A 28 -21.32 -12.97 -4.53
CA VAL A 28 -20.12 -12.18 -4.26
C VAL A 28 -19.18 -12.93 -3.32
N ALA A 29 -19.70 -13.54 -2.25
CA ALA A 29 -18.90 -14.35 -1.32
C ALA A 29 -18.28 -15.57 -2.03
N MET A 30 -18.99 -16.21 -2.94
CA MET A 30 -18.46 -17.32 -3.74
C MET A 30 -17.34 -16.87 -4.68
N MET A 31 -17.45 -15.68 -5.30
CA MET A 31 -16.36 -15.14 -6.13
C MET A 31 -15.12 -14.86 -5.30
N VAL A 32 -15.27 -14.26 -4.12
CA VAL A 32 -14.16 -13.97 -3.18
C VAL A 32 -13.51 -15.28 -2.69
N ALA A 33 -14.31 -16.28 -2.35
CA ALA A 33 -13.81 -17.59 -1.96
C ALA A 33 -13.03 -18.28 -3.11
N GLY A 34 -13.52 -18.19 -4.35
CA GLY A 34 -12.84 -18.70 -5.53
C GLY A 34 -11.50 -18.01 -5.81
N MET A 35 -11.36 -16.72 -5.46
CA MET A 35 -10.09 -15.99 -5.56
C MET A 35 -9.03 -16.53 -4.60
N ASN A 36 -9.42 -17.00 -3.42
CA ASN A 36 -8.51 -17.48 -2.38
C ASN A 36 -8.03 -18.93 -2.57
N THR A 37 -8.81 -19.78 -3.22
CA THR A 37 -8.53 -21.23 -3.31
C THR A 37 -7.67 -21.65 -4.49
N GLY A 38 -7.34 -20.73 -5.41
CA GLY A 38 -6.50 -21.01 -6.59
C GLY A 38 -7.08 -22.06 -7.56
N LEU A 39 -8.18 -22.73 -7.20
CA LEU A 39 -8.85 -23.72 -8.02
C LEU A 39 -9.88 -23.04 -8.94
N HIS A 40 -9.57 -23.02 -10.24
CA HIS A 40 -10.50 -22.65 -11.32
C HIS A 40 -11.43 -21.46 -11.01
N PHE A 41 -10.84 -20.28 -10.82
CA PHE A 41 -11.58 -19.01 -10.68
C PHE A 41 -12.73 -18.87 -11.69
N THR A 42 -12.54 -19.38 -12.92
CA THR A 42 -13.56 -19.39 -13.97
C THR A 42 -14.81 -20.17 -13.58
N VAL A 43 -14.67 -21.30 -12.87
CA VAL A 43 -15.81 -22.13 -12.46
C VAL A 43 -16.62 -21.43 -11.36
N TYR A 44 -15.95 -20.86 -10.37
CA TYR A 44 -16.63 -20.12 -9.30
C TYR A 44 -17.30 -18.85 -9.81
N SER A 45 -16.67 -18.14 -10.76
CA SER A 45 -17.26 -16.94 -11.35
C SER A 45 -18.47 -17.27 -12.23
N LEU A 46 -18.43 -18.35 -13.02
CA LEU A 46 -19.56 -18.80 -13.79
C LEU A 46 -20.73 -19.29 -12.93
N ALA A 47 -20.43 -20.01 -11.85
CA ALA A 47 -21.44 -20.44 -10.89
C ALA A 47 -22.09 -19.23 -10.17
N ALA A 48 -21.29 -18.25 -9.74
CA ALA A 48 -21.78 -17.03 -9.11
C ALA A 48 -22.67 -16.22 -10.06
N ILE A 49 -22.28 -16.06 -11.33
CA ILE A 49 -23.08 -15.39 -12.36
C ILE A 49 -24.39 -16.15 -12.60
N GLY A 50 -24.34 -17.49 -12.70
CA GLY A 50 -25.52 -18.32 -12.87
C GLY A 50 -26.53 -18.17 -11.73
N ILE A 51 -26.07 -18.21 -10.49
CA ILE A 51 -26.92 -18.00 -9.32
C ILE A 51 -27.51 -16.58 -9.30
N TRP A 52 -26.70 -15.57 -9.60
CA TRP A 52 -27.17 -14.19 -9.67
C TRP A 52 -28.24 -13.99 -10.74
N LEU A 53 -28.05 -14.53 -11.96
CA LEU A 53 -29.05 -14.51 -13.04
C LEU A 53 -30.34 -15.24 -12.65
N ALA A 54 -30.23 -16.40 -11.99
CA ALA A 54 -31.38 -17.10 -11.48
C ALA A 54 -32.20 -16.27 -10.47
N ILE A 55 -31.52 -15.59 -9.55
CA ILE A 55 -32.19 -14.70 -8.61
C ILE A 55 -32.88 -13.54 -9.33
N CYS A 56 -32.26 -12.93 -10.34
CA CYS A 56 -32.83 -11.86 -11.13
C CYS A 56 -34.06 -12.33 -11.93
N VAL A 57 -34.02 -13.53 -12.55
CA VAL A 57 -35.16 -14.10 -13.29
C VAL A 57 -36.31 -14.41 -12.33
N ILE A 58 -36.06 -15.05 -11.18
CA ILE A 58 -37.09 -15.35 -10.19
C ILE A 58 -37.77 -14.05 -9.71
N ARG A 59 -37.00 -12.97 -9.52
CA ARG A 59 -37.51 -11.66 -9.16
C ARG A 59 -38.36 -11.06 -10.27
N GLY A 60 -37.89 -11.12 -11.51
CA GLY A 60 -38.63 -10.64 -12.70
C GLY A 60 -39.96 -11.40 -12.90
N CYS A 61 -39.96 -12.72 -12.69
CA CYS A 61 -41.19 -13.56 -12.80
C CYS A 61 -42.22 -13.27 -11.70
N ARG A 62 -41.82 -12.69 -10.55
CA ARG A 62 -42.73 -12.28 -9.48
C ARG A 62 -43.53 -11.01 -9.79
N ILE A 63 -43.10 -10.24 -10.77
CA ILE A 63 -43.76 -9.00 -11.17
C ILE A 63 -44.90 -9.35 -12.12
N ARG A 64 -46.13 -9.12 -11.69
CA ARG A 64 -47.36 -9.49 -12.41
C ARG A 64 -47.83 -8.45 -13.43
N GLU A 65 -47.14 -7.33 -13.59
CA GLU A 65 -47.56 -6.27 -14.52
C GLU A 65 -47.07 -6.51 -15.96
N LYS A 66 -47.87 -6.06 -16.95
CA LYS A 66 -47.46 -6.07 -18.36
C LYS A 66 -46.43 -4.93 -18.58
N LEU A 67 -45.17 -5.24 -18.39
CA LEU A 67 -44.07 -4.34 -18.59
C LEU A 67 -43.45 -4.53 -19.98
N THR A 68 -42.90 -3.47 -20.56
CA THR A 68 -42.01 -3.56 -21.70
C THR A 68 -40.75 -4.36 -21.33
N ALA A 69 -40.08 -4.96 -22.33
CA ALA A 69 -38.88 -5.78 -22.09
C ALA A 69 -37.79 -5.01 -21.25
N ARG A 70 -37.63 -3.73 -21.53
CA ARG A 70 -36.69 -2.85 -20.77
C ARG A 70 -37.12 -2.67 -19.32
N GLU A 71 -38.39 -2.32 -19.11
CA GLU A 71 -38.96 -2.14 -17.76
C GLU A 71 -38.93 -3.45 -16.95
N TRP A 72 -39.15 -4.60 -17.60
CA TRP A 72 -39.00 -5.89 -16.94
C TRP A 72 -37.57 -6.16 -16.48
N ILE A 73 -36.58 -5.89 -17.37
CA ILE A 73 -35.17 -6.04 -17.05
C ILE A 73 -34.78 -5.10 -15.88
N ASN A 74 -35.20 -3.84 -15.92
CA ASN A 74 -34.94 -2.87 -14.86
C ASN A 74 -35.55 -3.28 -13.53
N ALA A 75 -36.78 -3.79 -13.55
CA ALA A 75 -37.46 -4.28 -12.37
C ALA A 75 -36.84 -5.58 -11.82
N ALA A 76 -36.38 -6.47 -12.68
CA ALA A 76 -35.70 -7.71 -12.31
C ALA A 76 -34.33 -7.45 -11.67
N LEU A 77 -33.56 -6.54 -12.24
CA LEU A 77 -32.24 -6.13 -11.75
C LEU A 77 -32.31 -5.16 -10.56
N GLY A 78 -33.37 -4.35 -10.47
CA GLY A 78 -33.55 -3.31 -9.46
C GLY A 78 -32.84 -1.99 -9.79
N PHE A 79 -32.32 -1.84 -11.02
CA PHE A 79 -31.68 -0.63 -11.54
C PHE A 79 -31.77 -0.63 -13.09
N ASP A 80 -31.57 0.54 -13.73
CA ASP A 80 -31.45 0.62 -15.19
C ASP A 80 -29.99 0.30 -15.60
N PRO A 81 -29.73 -0.92 -16.15
CA PRO A 81 -28.37 -1.33 -16.49
C PRO A 81 -27.81 -0.52 -17.66
N TYR A 82 -28.65 -0.06 -18.57
CA TYR A 82 -28.20 0.70 -19.74
C TYR A 82 -27.66 2.06 -19.32
N ASP A 83 -28.45 2.84 -18.59
CA ASP A 83 -28.06 4.17 -18.16
C ASP A 83 -26.86 4.11 -17.19
N MET A 84 -26.84 3.11 -16.28
CA MET A 84 -25.73 2.88 -15.38
C MET A 84 -24.43 2.55 -16.13
N ILE A 85 -24.45 1.70 -17.14
CA ILE A 85 -23.28 1.35 -17.97
C ILE A 85 -22.80 2.58 -18.75
N VAL A 86 -23.72 3.33 -19.39
CA VAL A 86 -23.39 4.52 -20.16
C VAL A 86 -22.77 5.57 -19.25
N ASP A 87 -23.35 5.82 -18.08
CA ASP A 87 -22.81 6.79 -17.13
C ASP A 87 -21.47 6.33 -16.52
N ALA A 88 -21.32 5.05 -16.23
CA ALA A 88 -20.05 4.48 -15.77
C ALA A 88 -18.95 4.66 -16.84
N LEU A 89 -19.24 4.34 -18.10
CA LEU A 89 -18.29 4.51 -19.21
C LEU A 89 -17.94 6.00 -19.42
N LYS A 90 -18.95 6.88 -19.41
CA LYS A 90 -18.75 8.31 -19.55
C LYS A 90 -17.92 8.92 -18.42
N ASN A 91 -18.24 8.58 -17.18
CA ASN A 91 -17.51 9.08 -16.02
C ASN A 91 -16.11 8.45 -15.93
N GLY A 92 -15.99 7.15 -16.22
CA GLY A 92 -14.72 6.45 -16.33
C GLY A 92 -13.79 7.09 -17.37
N SER A 93 -14.30 7.34 -18.58
CA SER A 93 -13.53 7.99 -19.66
C SER A 93 -13.04 9.37 -19.25
N ARG A 94 -13.89 10.16 -18.58
CA ARG A 94 -13.50 11.50 -18.09
C ARG A 94 -12.42 11.42 -17.01
N SER A 95 -12.54 10.46 -16.08
CA SER A 95 -11.56 10.29 -15.00
C SER A 95 -10.21 9.80 -15.52
N VAL A 96 -10.21 8.90 -16.51
CA VAL A 96 -8.99 8.38 -17.13
C VAL A 96 -8.24 9.44 -17.92
N LEU A 97 -8.93 10.44 -18.50
CA LEU A 97 -8.32 11.46 -19.35
C LEU A 97 -7.18 12.21 -18.63
N SER A 98 -7.40 12.64 -17.40
CA SER A 98 -6.37 13.31 -16.59
C SER A 98 -5.16 12.43 -16.31
N VAL A 99 -5.39 11.16 -16.07
CA VAL A 99 -4.31 10.18 -15.81
C VAL A 99 -3.50 9.91 -17.09
N VAL A 100 -4.18 9.76 -18.23
CA VAL A 100 -3.53 9.57 -19.55
C VAL A 100 -2.64 10.77 -19.90
N VAL A 101 -3.14 12.00 -19.74
CA VAL A 101 -2.34 13.21 -19.97
C VAL A 101 -1.13 13.27 -19.05
N ALA A 102 -1.32 13.00 -17.76
CA ALA A 102 -0.21 12.99 -16.80
C ALA A 102 0.83 11.90 -17.13
N CYS A 103 0.40 10.70 -17.54
CA CYS A 103 1.30 9.63 -17.97
C CYS A 103 2.05 9.99 -19.27
N ALA A 104 1.39 10.66 -20.23
CA ALA A 104 2.04 11.13 -21.44
C ALA A 104 3.12 12.18 -21.12
N MET A 105 2.84 13.12 -20.25
CA MET A 105 3.83 14.11 -19.77
C MET A 105 4.97 13.44 -19.01
N ALA A 106 4.68 12.49 -18.13
CA ALA A 106 5.71 11.70 -17.44
C ALA A 106 6.59 10.93 -18.43
N GLY A 107 6.01 10.34 -19.48
CA GLY A 107 6.75 9.68 -20.56
C GLY A 107 7.72 10.62 -21.29
N MET A 108 7.33 11.87 -21.54
CA MET A 108 8.23 12.88 -22.11
C MET A 108 9.38 13.21 -21.14
N ILE A 109 9.12 13.36 -19.85
CA ILE A 109 10.17 13.57 -18.82
C ILE A 109 11.12 12.39 -18.80
N VAL A 110 10.61 11.17 -18.72
CA VAL A 110 11.43 9.94 -18.74
C VAL A 110 12.27 9.86 -20.01
N GLY A 111 11.68 10.15 -21.18
CA GLY A 111 12.41 10.19 -22.45
C GLY A 111 13.55 11.19 -22.43
N THR A 112 13.34 12.42 -21.95
CA THR A 112 14.39 13.44 -21.84
C THR A 112 15.47 13.05 -20.84
N VAL A 113 15.09 12.50 -19.67
CA VAL A 113 16.03 12.01 -18.64
C VAL A 113 16.91 10.89 -19.19
N THR A 114 16.32 9.97 -19.95
CA THR A 114 17.07 8.84 -20.56
C THR A 114 18.01 9.32 -21.66
N LEU A 115 17.54 10.16 -22.59
CA LEU A 115 18.33 10.69 -23.70
C LEU A 115 19.49 11.57 -23.24
N THR A 116 19.30 12.35 -22.17
CA THR A 116 20.34 13.23 -21.62
C THR A 116 21.29 12.52 -20.66
N GLY A 117 20.98 11.28 -20.25
CA GLY A 117 21.72 10.56 -19.21
C GLY A 117 21.60 11.20 -17.84
N LEU A 118 20.62 12.11 -17.66
CA LEU A 118 20.43 12.85 -16.40
C LEU A 118 20.14 11.91 -15.23
N GLY A 119 19.40 10.81 -15.47
CA GLY A 119 19.12 9.80 -14.45
C GLY A 119 20.38 9.21 -13.85
N LEU A 120 21.35 8.85 -14.70
CA LEU A 120 22.63 8.30 -14.25
C LEU A 120 23.47 9.36 -13.51
N LYS A 121 23.47 10.61 -13.98
CA LYS A 121 24.16 11.73 -13.30
C LYS A 121 23.56 12.03 -11.93
N LEU A 122 22.24 11.99 -11.80
CA LEU A 122 21.57 12.16 -10.51
C LEU A 122 21.85 10.98 -9.57
N ALA A 123 21.83 9.74 -10.10
CA ALA A 123 22.17 8.55 -9.31
C ALA A 123 23.61 8.61 -8.77
N THR A 124 24.57 8.99 -9.61
CA THR A 124 25.98 9.16 -9.17
C THR A 124 26.14 10.34 -8.22
N GLY A 125 25.46 11.46 -8.44
CA GLY A 125 25.46 12.61 -7.53
C GLY A 125 24.90 12.26 -6.16
N LEU A 126 23.78 11.54 -6.08
CA LEU A 126 23.22 11.05 -4.82
C LEU A 126 24.20 10.12 -4.09
N ALA A 127 24.86 9.21 -4.82
CA ALA A 127 25.86 8.30 -4.26
C ALA A 127 27.10 9.07 -3.72
N GLN A 128 27.56 10.10 -4.43
CA GLN A 128 28.67 10.96 -3.98
C GLN A 128 28.33 11.72 -2.70
N ILE A 129 27.14 12.32 -2.62
CA ILE A 129 26.67 13.03 -1.41
C ILE A 129 26.50 12.03 -0.25
N ALA A 130 26.05 10.81 -0.53
CA ALA A 130 25.88 9.79 0.48
C ALA A 130 27.22 9.21 1.01
N GLY A 131 28.33 9.43 0.32
CA GLY A 131 29.67 9.08 0.81
C GLY A 131 29.84 7.60 1.16
N ASN A 132 29.38 6.67 0.31
CA ASN A 132 29.37 5.21 0.51
C ASN A 132 28.45 4.70 1.64
N SER A 133 27.66 5.56 2.29
CA SER A 133 26.68 5.12 3.29
C SER A 133 25.33 4.80 2.63
N ILE A 134 24.93 3.53 2.69
CA ILE A 134 23.61 3.10 2.17
C ILE A 134 22.45 3.84 2.85
N TYR A 135 22.56 4.09 4.15
CA TYR A 135 21.50 4.78 4.91
C TYR A 135 21.30 6.22 4.44
N LEU A 136 22.40 6.94 4.18
CA LEU A 136 22.34 8.30 3.63
C LEU A 136 21.79 8.29 2.19
N LEU A 137 22.20 7.33 1.37
CA LEU A 137 21.67 7.19 0.02
C LEU A 137 20.16 6.97 0.05
N LEU A 138 19.69 6.02 0.85
CA LEU A 138 18.26 5.74 0.98
C LEU A 138 17.50 6.95 1.51
N PHE A 139 18.07 7.70 2.47
CA PHE A 139 17.45 8.92 2.97
C PHE A 139 17.29 9.99 1.88
N PHE A 140 18.34 10.28 1.11
CA PHE A 140 18.26 11.24 0.02
C PHE A 140 17.36 10.77 -1.11
N THR A 141 17.37 9.47 -1.42
CA THR A 141 16.46 8.87 -2.41
C THR A 141 15.01 8.94 -1.96
N MET A 142 14.73 8.70 -0.69
CA MET A 142 13.41 8.90 -0.08
C MET A 142 12.93 10.34 -0.29
N LEU A 143 13.76 11.31 0.09
CA LEU A 143 13.41 12.73 -0.04
C LEU A 143 13.17 13.12 -1.50
N SER A 144 14.04 12.66 -2.41
CA SER A 144 13.88 12.89 -3.86
C SER A 144 12.59 12.25 -4.40
N SER A 145 12.26 11.02 -3.98
CA SER A 145 11.04 10.34 -4.42
C SER A 145 9.78 11.03 -3.92
N ILE A 146 9.78 11.53 -2.68
CA ILE A 146 8.67 12.31 -2.13
C ILE A 146 8.49 13.62 -2.91
N VAL A 147 9.58 14.35 -3.17
CA VAL A 147 9.52 15.63 -3.91
C VAL A 147 9.05 15.43 -5.35
N LEU A 148 9.58 14.42 -6.04
CA LEU A 148 9.17 14.09 -7.42
C LEU A 148 7.73 13.56 -7.50
N GLY A 149 7.24 12.96 -6.41
CA GLY A 149 5.90 12.39 -6.33
C GLY A 149 4.79 13.37 -6.01
N MET A 150 5.13 14.58 -5.55
CA MET A 150 4.14 15.56 -5.14
C MET A 150 3.20 15.99 -6.28
N GLY A 151 1.90 15.70 -6.09
CA GLY A 151 0.86 16.14 -7.02
C GLY A 151 0.80 15.39 -8.36
N VAL A 152 1.49 14.27 -8.49
CA VAL A 152 1.51 13.44 -9.70
C VAL A 152 0.75 12.14 -9.44
N PRO A 153 -0.10 11.66 -10.39
CA PRO A 153 -0.74 10.36 -10.27
C PRO A 153 0.27 9.24 -10.05
N THR A 154 -0.08 8.25 -9.23
CA THR A 154 0.83 7.19 -8.76
C THR A 154 1.60 6.46 -9.87
N THR A 155 0.94 6.17 -11.00
CA THR A 155 1.58 5.51 -12.16
C THR A 155 2.65 6.40 -12.80
N ALA A 156 2.33 7.68 -13.04
CA ALA A 156 3.26 8.64 -13.62
C ALA A 156 4.42 8.92 -12.67
N ASN A 157 4.14 9.06 -11.39
CA ASN A 157 5.13 9.21 -10.33
C ASN A 157 6.12 8.03 -10.31
N TYR A 158 5.62 6.79 -10.33
CA TYR A 158 6.49 5.62 -10.36
C TYR A 158 7.39 5.59 -11.60
N LEU A 159 6.88 5.93 -12.77
CA LEU A 159 7.70 6.01 -13.99
C LEU A 159 8.87 6.99 -13.84
N ILE A 160 8.61 8.17 -13.28
CA ILE A 160 9.65 9.18 -13.05
C ILE A 160 10.64 8.73 -11.98
N THR A 161 10.16 8.31 -10.82
CA THR A 161 11.03 7.95 -9.68
C THR A 161 11.83 6.69 -9.94
N SER A 162 11.26 5.70 -10.65
CA SER A 162 11.98 4.47 -11.00
C SER A 162 13.14 4.71 -11.97
N THR A 163 12.98 5.64 -12.90
CA THR A 163 14.07 5.97 -13.86
C THR A 163 15.16 6.85 -13.26
N ILE A 164 14.81 7.72 -12.29
CA ILE A 164 15.76 8.67 -11.71
C ILE A 164 16.42 8.10 -10.45
N CYS A 165 15.63 7.54 -9.54
CA CYS A 165 16.08 7.20 -8.19
C CYS A 165 16.46 5.72 -8.02
N ALA A 166 15.74 4.77 -8.65
CA ALA A 166 16.02 3.36 -8.47
C ALA A 166 17.43 2.92 -8.89
N PRO A 167 18.03 3.44 -9.99
CA PRO A 167 19.40 3.08 -10.38
C PRO A 167 20.44 3.40 -9.31
N ALA A 168 20.27 4.47 -8.52
CA ALA A 168 21.19 4.82 -7.44
C ALA A 168 21.21 3.73 -6.36
N ILE A 169 20.04 3.24 -5.97
CA ILE A 169 19.90 2.17 -4.96
C ILE A 169 20.49 0.87 -5.52
N ILE A 170 20.14 0.49 -6.76
CA ILE A 170 20.62 -0.74 -7.40
C ILE A 170 22.15 -0.75 -7.42
N ASN A 171 22.78 0.33 -7.90
CA ASN A 171 24.23 0.43 -7.99
C ASN A 171 24.90 0.27 -6.63
N MET A 172 24.39 0.97 -5.60
CA MET A 172 24.97 0.91 -4.26
C MET A 172 24.79 -0.46 -3.61
N VAL A 173 23.62 -1.10 -3.74
CA VAL A 173 23.38 -2.42 -3.19
C VAL A 173 24.20 -3.48 -3.91
N CYS A 174 24.35 -3.39 -5.23
CA CYS A 174 25.25 -4.27 -6.00
C CYS A 174 26.69 -4.15 -5.51
N MET A 175 27.20 -2.93 -5.33
CA MET A 175 28.54 -2.69 -4.80
C MET A 175 28.73 -3.30 -3.41
N MET A 176 27.76 -3.10 -2.50
CA MET A 176 27.82 -3.63 -1.13
C MET A 176 27.79 -5.17 -1.09
N ARG A 177 27.06 -5.79 -2.01
CA ARG A 177 26.91 -7.26 -2.04
C ARG A 177 27.91 -7.95 -2.96
N GLY A 178 28.78 -7.21 -3.62
CA GLY A 178 29.76 -7.76 -4.57
C GLY A 178 29.13 -8.37 -5.82
N VAL A 179 27.90 -7.92 -6.20
CA VAL A 179 27.20 -8.36 -7.40
C VAL A 179 27.54 -7.41 -8.55
N PRO A 180 27.83 -7.90 -9.77
CA PRO A 180 28.04 -7.04 -10.92
C PRO A 180 26.82 -6.13 -11.18
N VAL A 181 27.06 -4.84 -11.38
CA VAL A 181 25.98 -3.87 -11.66
C VAL A 181 25.28 -4.17 -12.99
N THR A 182 25.96 -4.87 -13.89
CA THR A 182 25.40 -5.31 -15.18
C THR A 182 24.37 -6.42 -15.07
N GLU A 183 24.40 -7.20 -13.98
CA GLU A 183 23.52 -8.34 -13.75
C GLU A 183 22.98 -8.33 -12.30
N PRO A 184 22.18 -7.30 -11.93
CA PRO A 184 21.62 -7.24 -10.61
C PRO A 184 20.61 -8.37 -10.37
N THR A 185 20.62 -8.96 -9.18
CA THR A 185 19.62 -9.99 -8.83
C THR A 185 18.22 -9.42 -8.79
N MET A 186 17.22 -10.27 -9.08
CA MET A 186 15.79 -9.84 -9.06
C MET A 186 15.41 -9.21 -7.73
N ALA A 187 15.94 -9.72 -6.63
CA ALA A 187 15.71 -9.20 -5.28
C ALA A 187 16.21 -7.76 -5.11
N ILE A 188 17.37 -7.42 -5.68
CA ILE A 188 17.92 -6.06 -5.65
C ILE A 188 17.05 -5.10 -6.48
N ILE A 189 16.67 -5.52 -7.69
CA ILE A 189 15.81 -4.72 -8.57
C ILE A 189 14.47 -4.44 -7.88
N MET A 190 13.79 -5.49 -7.42
CA MET A 190 12.48 -5.36 -6.77
C MET A 190 12.53 -4.49 -5.52
N SER A 191 13.55 -4.65 -4.68
CA SER A 191 13.68 -3.83 -3.46
C SER A 191 13.86 -2.35 -3.77
N ALA A 192 14.68 -2.00 -4.78
CA ALA A 192 14.91 -0.63 -5.20
C ALA A 192 13.64 -0.01 -5.82
N HIS A 193 12.96 -0.75 -6.70
CA HIS A 193 11.73 -0.29 -7.32
C HIS A 193 10.59 -0.12 -6.30
N LEU A 194 10.42 -1.05 -5.37
CA LEU A 194 9.44 -0.92 -4.29
C LEU A 194 9.78 0.25 -3.36
N PHE A 195 11.05 0.50 -3.07
CA PHE A 195 11.48 1.64 -2.27
C PHE A 195 10.99 2.95 -2.87
N VAL A 196 11.30 3.22 -4.14
CA VAL A 196 10.89 4.47 -4.79
C VAL A 196 9.38 4.56 -5.00
N PHE A 197 8.72 3.44 -5.25
CA PHE A 197 7.27 3.38 -5.39
C PHE A 197 6.55 3.76 -4.08
N TYR A 198 6.97 3.18 -2.95
CA TYR A 198 6.39 3.48 -1.64
C TYR A 198 6.52 4.97 -1.29
N PHE A 199 7.70 5.54 -1.45
CA PHE A 199 7.90 6.96 -1.14
C PHE A 199 7.21 7.90 -2.12
N GLY A 200 7.03 7.46 -3.36
CA GLY A 200 6.18 8.15 -4.31
C GLY A 200 4.72 8.23 -3.83
N ILE A 201 4.15 7.13 -3.33
CA ILE A 201 2.78 7.12 -2.78
C ILE A 201 2.68 7.92 -1.48
N VAL A 202 3.69 7.85 -0.62
CA VAL A 202 3.73 8.60 0.64
C VAL A 202 3.66 10.12 0.39
N ALA A 203 4.10 10.61 -0.76
CA ALA A 203 3.97 12.01 -1.17
C ALA A 203 2.50 12.49 -1.17
N ASP A 204 1.53 11.62 -1.47
CA ASP A 204 0.10 11.96 -1.50
C ASP A 204 -0.51 12.19 -0.11
N ILE A 205 0.15 11.77 0.95
CA ILE A 205 -0.28 11.96 2.34
C ILE A 205 0.63 12.90 3.13
N THR A 206 1.72 13.40 2.51
CA THR A 206 2.68 14.29 3.16
C THR A 206 2.49 15.75 2.73
N PRO A 207 2.49 16.73 3.67
CA PRO A 207 2.52 18.14 3.31
C PRO A 207 3.78 18.48 2.48
N PRO A 208 3.71 19.46 1.56
CA PRO A 208 2.66 20.47 1.41
C PRO A 208 1.47 20.05 0.54
N VAL A 209 1.56 18.99 -0.24
CA VAL A 209 0.51 18.63 -1.21
C VAL A 209 -0.58 17.76 -0.57
N ALA A 210 -0.22 16.65 0.07
CA ALA A 210 -1.10 15.79 0.88
C ALA A 210 -2.52 15.57 0.30
N LEU A 211 -2.65 15.29 -1.02
CA LEU A 211 -3.93 15.25 -1.74
C LEU A 211 -4.96 14.33 -1.09
N ALA A 212 -4.54 13.13 -0.70
CA ALA A 212 -5.42 12.16 -0.05
C ALA A 212 -5.89 12.63 1.32
N ALA A 213 -5.00 13.24 2.12
CA ALA A 213 -5.34 13.79 3.41
C ALA A 213 -6.26 15.01 3.29
N MET A 214 -6.07 15.88 2.28
CA MET A 214 -6.94 17.00 1.99
C MET A 214 -8.34 16.55 1.57
N ALA A 215 -8.43 15.54 0.70
CA ALA A 215 -9.72 14.96 0.32
C ALA A 215 -10.46 14.36 1.54
N GLY A 216 -9.76 13.63 2.39
CA GLY A 216 -10.30 13.10 3.65
C GLY A 216 -10.77 14.21 4.60
N SER A 217 -10.00 15.31 4.71
CA SER A 217 -10.37 16.46 5.54
C SER A 217 -11.65 17.16 5.08
N ALA A 218 -11.85 17.25 3.76
CA ALA A 218 -13.06 17.83 3.18
C ALA A 218 -14.31 17.00 3.53
N ILE A 219 -14.20 15.66 3.50
CA ILE A 219 -15.29 14.76 3.90
C ILE A 219 -15.58 14.88 5.40
N ALA A 220 -14.51 14.87 6.22
CA ALA A 220 -14.61 14.93 7.68
C ALA A 220 -14.88 16.36 8.21
N LYS A 221 -14.92 17.38 7.34
CA LYS A 221 -15.02 18.82 7.71
C LYS A 221 -13.90 19.24 8.67
N GLY A 222 -12.72 18.64 8.54
CA GLY A 222 -11.53 18.92 9.32
C GLY A 222 -10.65 20.00 8.67
N GLU A 223 -9.63 20.45 9.42
CA GLU A 223 -8.63 21.38 8.89
C GLU A 223 -7.61 20.64 7.99
N PRO A 224 -7.48 21.00 6.69
CA PRO A 224 -6.69 20.22 5.72
C PRO A 224 -5.23 20.03 6.12
N PHE A 225 -4.56 21.11 6.54
CA PHE A 225 -3.14 21.06 6.89
C PHE A 225 -2.87 20.21 8.14
N LYS A 226 -3.68 20.36 9.18
CA LYS A 226 -3.58 19.51 10.39
C LYS A 226 -3.85 18.04 10.09
N THR A 227 -4.80 17.78 9.20
CA THR A 227 -5.10 16.41 8.75
C THR A 227 -3.90 15.83 8.01
N GLY A 228 -3.24 16.58 7.12
CA GLY A 228 -2.02 16.17 6.44
C GLY A 228 -0.86 15.88 7.41
N VAL A 229 -0.62 16.76 8.37
CA VAL A 229 0.43 16.54 9.41
C VAL A 229 0.14 15.29 10.25
N ASN A 230 -1.13 15.07 10.63
CA ASN A 230 -1.51 13.87 11.38
C ASN A 230 -1.39 12.60 10.53
N ALA A 231 -1.78 12.66 9.24
CA ALA A 231 -1.61 11.56 8.30
C ALA A 231 -0.13 11.17 8.16
N THR A 232 0.75 12.15 8.00
CA THR A 232 2.22 11.92 7.96
C THR A 232 2.72 11.29 9.24
N ARG A 233 2.28 11.74 10.41
CA ARG A 233 2.68 11.14 11.70
C ARG A 233 2.27 9.67 11.80
N LEU A 234 1.07 9.33 11.36
CA LEU A 234 0.60 7.94 11.31
C LEU A 234 1.37 7.10 10.28
N ALA A 235 1.79 7.72 9.16
CA ALA A 235 2.52 7.05 8.11
C ALA A 235 4.01 6.83 8.41
N ILE A 236 4.59 7.45 9.45
CA ILE A 236 6.02 7.31 9.78
C ILE A 236 6.40 5.82 9.93
N GLY A 237 5.55 5.01 10.57
CA GLY A 237 5.76 3.57 10.66
C GLY A 237 5.86 2.92 9.28
N ALA A 238 4.96 3.26 8.36
CA ALA A 238 4.96 2.74 6.99
C ALA A 238 6.20 3.16 6.19
N CYS A 239 6.78 4.33 6.46
CA CYS A 239 8.02 4.80 5.82
C CYS A 239 9.24 3.90 6.11
N ILE A 240 9.20 3.06 7.13
CA ILE A 240 10.30 2.17 7.47
C ILE A 240 10.28 0.90 6.63
N VAL A 241 9.09 0.47 6.19
CA VAL A 241 8.92 -0.76 5.39
C VAL A 241 9.80 -0.80 4.14
N PRO A 242 9.91 0.27 3.32
CA PRO A 242 10.81 0.26 2.17
C PRO A 242 12.29 0.08 2.52
N TYR A 243 12.74 0.64 3.66
CA TYR A 243 14.11 0.41 4.14
C TYR A 243 14.34 -1.06 4.45
N ILE A 244 13.35 -1.75 5.03
CA ILE A 244 13.43 -3.18 5.30
C ILE A 244 13.62 -3.97 4.01
N PHE A 245 12.87 -3.66 2.95
CA PHE A 245 12.98 -4.35 1.67
C PHE A 245 14.38 -4.25 1.07
N VAL A 246 15.03 -3.10 1.18
CA VAL A 246 16.41 -2.93 0.68
C VAL A 246 17.42 -3.65 1.56
N MET A 247 17.26 -3.62 2.87
CA MET A 247 18.16 -4.26 3.82
C MET A 247 17.98 -5.78 3.86
N ASN A 248 16.73 -6.25 3.82
CA ASN A 248 16.36 -7.66 3.87
C ASN A 248 15.39 -8.03 2.74
N PRO A 249 15.88 -8.37 1.55
CA PRO A 249 15.05 -8.80 0.43
C PRO A 249 14.26 -10.09 0.69
N ALA A 250 14.60 -10.86 1.73
CA ALA A 250 13.82 -12.06 2.13
C ALA A 250 12.35 -11.70 2.45
N MET A 251 12.07 -10.46 2.86
CA MET A 251 10.70 -9.96 3.03
C MET A 251 9.90 -9.90 1.74
N LEU A 252 10.56 -9.86 0.58
CA LEU A 252 9.93 -9.90 -0.75
C LEU A 252 9.61 -11.31 -1.22
N MET A 253 9.85 -12.32 -0.40
CA MET A 253 9.66 -13.75 -0.73
C MET A 253 10.48 -14.23 -1.95
N ILE A 254 11.61 -13.56 -2.24
CA ILE A 254 12.51 -13.90 -3.34
C ILE A 254 13.70 -14.66 -2.76
N ASP A 255 13.99 -15.84 -3.32
CA ASP A 255 15.12 -16.72 -2.93
C ASP A 255 15.21 -16.98 -1.41
N THR A 256 14.07 -17.24 -0.77
CA THR A 256 13.99 -17.41 0.68
C THR A 256 13.11 -18.59 1.08
N THR A 257 13.29 -19.10 2.29
CA THR A 257 12.45 -20.16 2.84
C THR A 257 11.21 -19.58 3.53
N VAL A 258 10.10 -20.31 3.47
CA VAL A 258 8.83 -19.90 4.12
C VAL A 258 9.05 -19.60 5.61
N TRP A 259 9.91 -20.37 6.30
CA TRP A 259 10.22 -20.17 7.71
C TRP A 259 10.89 -18.83 7.97
N ALA A 260 11.88 -18.45 7.16
CA ALA A 260 12.55 -17.14 7.25
C ALA A 260 11.57 -15.98 7.01
N VAL A 261 10.65 -16.13 6.06
CA VAL A 261 9.60 -15.13 5.81
C VAL A 261 8.71 -14.97 7.04
N VAL A 262 8.20 -16.06 7.60
CA VAL A 262 7.32 -16.02 8.79
C VAL A 262 8.04 -15.37 9.98
N GLN A 263 9.28 -15.73 10.22
CA GLN A 263 10.09 -15.14 11.29
C GLN A 263 10.28 -13.63 11.08
N ASN A 264 10.74 -13.21 9.89
CA ASN A 264 10.98 -11.81 9.58
C ASN A 264 9.68 -10.96 9.61
N VAL A 265 8.56 -11.50 9.13
CA VAL A 265 7.26 -10.84 9.21
C VAL A 265 6.82 -10.68 10.66
N ALA A 266 6.96 -11.72 11.49
CA ALA A 266 6.57 -11.66 12.90
C ALA A 266 7.41 -10.61 13.66
N THR A 267 8.74 -10.62 13.51
CA THR A 267 9.62 -9.63 14.16
C THR A 267 9.37 -8.22 13.66
N ALA A 268 9.16 -8.03 12.35
CA ALA A 268 8.82 -6.74 11.78
C ALA A 268 7.47 -6.19 12.31
N LEU A 269 6.43 -7.02 12.41
CA LEU A 269 5.14 -6.60 12.97
C LEU A 269 5.25 -6.18 14.44
N ILE A 270 5.99 -6.92 15.25
CA ILE A 270 6.22 -6.58 16.65
C ILE A 270 7.07 -5.30 16.75
N GLY A 271 8.10 -5.17 15.91
CA GLY A 271 8.93 -3.97 15.83
C GLY A 271 8.14 -2.72 15.42
N MET A 272 7.25 -2.86 14.43
CA MET A 272 6.34 -1.79 13.99
C MET A 272 5.36 -1.38 15.09
N TYR A 273 4.84 -2.34 15.86
CA TYR A 273 3.98 -2.05 17.00
C TYR A 273 4.72 -1.25 18.08
N ALA A 274 5.95 -1.65 18.42
CA ALA A 274 6.80 -0.94 19.37
C ALA A 274 7.11 0.48 18.91
N LEU A 275 7.50 0.63 17.64
CA LEU A 275 7.79 1.91 17.02
C LEU A 275 6.58 2.84 17.01
N SER A 276 5.43 2.33 16.57
CA SER A 276 4.17 3.11 16.54
C SER A 276 3.75 3.56 17.93
N GLY A 277 3.86 2.69 18.93
CA GLY A 277 3.59 3.01 20.33
C GLY A 277 4.54 4.08 20.88
N GLY A 278 5.83 3.98 20.54
CA GLY A 278 6.83 5.00 20.90
C GLY A 278 6.56 6.37 20.27
N LEU A 279 6.20 6.40 18.99
CA LEU A 279 5.86 7.63 18.25
C LEU A 279 4.54 8.25 18.73
N ALA A 280 3.51 7.43 18.91
CA ALA A 280 2.22 7.87 19.46
C ALA A 280 2.33 8.31 20.92
N GLY A 281 3.30 7.76 21.66
CA GLY A 281 3.48 8.03 23.09
C GLY A 281 2.46 7.28 23.97
N PHE A 282 1.89 6.20 23.45
CA PHE A 282 0.89 5.37 24.10
C PHE A 282 1.00 3.92 23.67
N VAL A 283 1.02 3.00 24.63
CA VAL A 283 0.97 1.54 24.37
C VAL A 283 -0.18 0.93 25.17
N GLN A 284 -0.06 0.86 26.51
CA GLN A 284 -1.15 0.57 27.45
C GLN A 284 -1.51 1.78 28.32
N ASP A 285 -0.55 2.67 28.51
CA ASP A 285 -0.65 3.91 29.25
C ASP A 285 0.23 4.96 28.56
N HIS A 286 0.15 6.22 28.96
CA HIS A 286 1.00 7.28 28.46
C HIS A 286 2.48 6.97 28.70
N CYS A 287 3.25 6.92 27.60
CA CYS A 287 4.67 6.64 27.66
C CYS A 287 5.45 7.86 28.18
N LYS A 288 6.33 7.64 29.14
CA LYS A 288 7.33 8.63 29.54
C LYS A 288 8.36 8.82 28.42
N TRP A 289 9.05 9.96 28.39
CA TRP A 289 9.98 10.31 27.32
C TRP A 289 11.06 9.23 27.07
N TYR A 290 11.61 8.61 28.14
CA TYR A 290 12.60 7.55 28.01
C TYR A 290 11.99 6.22 27.51
N GLU A 291 10.74 5.91 27.89
CA GLU A 291 10.01 4.75 27.38
C GLU A 291 9.78 4.89 25.86
N ARG A 292 9.48 6.09 25.38
CA ARG A 292 9.32 6.39 23.96
C ARG A 292 10.61 6.15 23.18
N ILE A 293 11.75 6.65 23.69
CA ILE A 293 13.05 6.46 23.04
C ILE A 293 13.40 4.97 22.98
N LEU A 294 13.22 4.26 24.09
CA LEU A 294 13.49 2.82 24.15
C LEU A 294 12.60 2.01 23.21
N LEU A 295 11.31 2.36 23.11
CA LEU A 295 10.37 1.71 22.17
C LEU A 295 10.77 1.96 20.72
N ILE A 296 11.16 3.20 20.38
CA ILE A 296 11.63 3.55 19.04
C ILE A 296 12.91 2.80 18.71
N ALA A 297 13.89 2.80 19.60
CA ALA A 297 15.16 2.12 19.38
C ALA A 297 14.99 0.59 19.32
N GLY A 298 14.20 0.02 20.22
CA GLY A 298 13.90 -1.41 20.24
C GLY A 298 13.10 -1.85 19.01
N GLY A 299 12.10 -1.05 18.60
CA GLY A 299 11.32 -1.29 17.40
C GLY A 299 12.17 -1.26 16.13
N LEU A 300 13.03 -0.26 15.98
CA LEU A 300 13.99 -0.18 14.87
C LEU A 300 14.97 -1.35 14.88
N GLY A 301 15.45 -1.77 16.06
CA GLY A 301 16.33 -2.93 16.20
C GLY A 301 15.69 -4.23 15.73
N MET A 302 14.38 -4.43 15.97
CA MET A 302 13.64 -5.62 15.52
C MET A 302 13.31 -5.60 14.02
N ILE A 303 13.37 -4.44 13.39
CA ILE A 303 13.14 -4.27 11.97
C ILE A 303 14.38 -4.61 11.15
N ILE A 304 15.58 -4.36 11.73
CA ILE A 304 16.85 -4.76 11.13
C ILE A 304 17.06 -6.25 11.40
N PRO A 305 17.16 -7.10 10.37
CA PRO A 305 17.25 -8.55 10.56
C PRO A 305 18.52 -8.92 11.33
N GLY A 306 18.34 -9.56 12.47
CA GLY A 306 19.42 -10.06 13.29
C GLY A 306 18.89 -10.70 14.57
N THR A 307 19.25 -11.95 14.86
CA THR A 307 18.74 -12.68 16.03
C THR A 307 19.02 -11.97 17.35
N VAL A 308 20.14 -11.25 17.45
CA VAL A 308 20.51 -10.49 18.65
C VAL A 308 19.69 -9.20 18.76
N SER A 309 19.50 -8.48 17.65
CA SER A 309 18.67 -7.26 17.60
C SER A 309 17.21 -7.55 17.89
N ASP A 310 16.69 -8.67 17.38
CA ASP A 310 15.32 -9.12 17.61
C ASP A 310 15.07 -9.44 19.08
N LEU A 311 15.99 -10.19 19.72
CA LEU A 311 15.90 -10.53 21.14
C LEU A 311 15.98 -9.29 22.04
N LEU A 312 16.89 -8.37 21.74
CA LEU A 312 17.01 -7.12 22.50
C LEU A 312 15.77 -6.24 22.35
N GLY A 313 15.26 -6.08 21.13
CA GLY A 313 14.05 -5.32 20.87
C GLY A 313 12.82 -5.91 21.54
N PHE A 314 12.68 -7.22 21.49
CA PHE A 314 11.61 -7.94 22.19
C PHE A 314 11.70 -7.79 23.71
N ALA A 315 12.92 -7.90 24.28
CA ALA A 315 13.14 -7.70 25.70
C ALA A 315 12.76 -6.28 26.16
N ILE A 316 13.13 -5.27 25.38
CA ILE A 316 12.76 -3.87 25.66
C ILE A 316 11.25 -3.69 25.64
N LEU A 317 10.57 -4.19 24.60
CA LEU A 317 9.12 -4.11 24.47
C LEU A 317 8.42 -4.82 25.63
N ALA A 318 8.82 -6.04 25.96
CA ALA A 318 8.27 -6.81 27.06
C ALA A 318 8.48 -6.13 28.43
N ALA A 319 9.67 -5.55 28.66
CA ALA A 319 9.96 -4.80 29.89
C ALA A 319 9.06 -3.58 30.04
N ILE A 320 8.91 -2.77 28.97
CA ILE A 320 8.05 -1.58 29.00
C ILE A 320 6.59 -1.96 29.19
N PHE A 321 6.13 -3.01 28.51
CA PHE A 321 4.77 -3.53 28.65
C PHE A 321 4.49 -3.98 30.09
N ALA A 322 5.42 -4.71 30.73
CA ALA A 322 5.31 -5.15 32.11
C ALA A 322 5.29 -3.95 33.10
N ILE A 323 6.14 -2.94 32.89
CA ILE A 323 6.19 -1.71 33.71
C ILE A 323 4.86 -0.95 33.60
N GLN A 324 4.34 -0.75 32.40
CA GLN A 324 3.08 -0.03 32.17
C GLN A 324 1.89 -0.78 32.75
N ARG A 325 1.84 -2.12 32.57
CA ARG A 325 0.79 -2.96 33.15
C ARG A 325 0.76 -2.86 34.67
N LYS A 326 1.93 -2.86 35.32
CA LYS A 326 2.04 -2.68 36.77
C LYS A 326 1.55 -1.29 37.21
N ARG A 327 1.91 -0.24 36.45
CA ARG A 327 1.49 1.14 36.71
C ARG A 327 -0.02 1.28 36.57
N TYR A 328 -0.61 0.75 35.51
CA TYR A 328 -2.05 0.74 35.25
C TYR A 328 -2.84 0.02 36.35
N SER A 329 -2.36 -1.17 36.77
CA SER A 329 -2.97 -1.93 37.84
C SER A 329 -2.92 -1.23 39.21
N LEU A 330 -1.84 -0.49 39.50
CA LEU A 330 -1.73 0.29 40.73
C LEU A 330 -2.67 1.50 40.72
N ALA A 331 -2.77 2.20 39.58
CA ALA A 331 -3.66 3.35 39.43
C ALA A 331 -5.14 2.95 39.63
N HIS A 332 -5.57 1.83 39.08
CA HIS A 332 -6.96 1.33 39.23
C HIS A 332 -7.26 0.75 40.62
N LYS A 333 -6.26 0.31 41.36
CA LYS A 333 -6.45 -0.14 42.76
C LYS A 333 -6.59 1.00 43.76
N ILE A 334 -6.16 2.23 43.39
CA ILE A 334 -6.31 3.43 44.24
C ILE A 334 -7.64 4.13 44.01
N THR A 335 -8.29 3.88 42.85
CA THR A 335 -9.58 4.47 42.47
C THR A 335 -10.78 3.55 42.71
N ALA A 336 -10.57 2.30 43.10
CA ALA A 336 -11.59 1.35 43.58
C ALA A 336 -11.53 1.21 45.09
#